data_7334bbfde2dab9c7f111d44e91b7ab92
#
_entry.id   7334bbfde2dab9c7f111d44e91b7ab92
#
_cell.length_a   1.000
_cell.length_b   1.000
_cell.length_c   1.000
_cell.angle_alpha   90.00
_cell.angle_beta   90.00
_cell.angle_gamma   90.00
#
_symmetry.space_group_name_H-M   'P 1'
#
loop_
_entity.id
_entity.type
_entity.pdbx_description
1 polymer ?
#
loop_
_entity_poly.entity_id
_entity_poly.type
_entity_poly.pdbx_seq_one_letter_code
_entity_poly.pdbx_strand_id
1 'polypeptide(L)'
;MSNFLKKNKFFLISIGAVPGALFRWQIDDVFIVNIIGCFLLGMINSLPISTRYKLIFGFGFCGSLTTFSGWSFQLFQLISKGLYKLFFLNSVLIVLIGFFAICLGDLFARKVIN
;
A
#
# COMPACT_ATOMS: atom_id res chain seq x y z
N MET A 1 -27.08 -2.38 11.33
CA MET A 1 -25.73 -2.82 11.00
C MET A 1 -25.01 -1.95 9.98
N SER A 2 -25.69 -1.52 8.91
CA SER A 2 -25.10 -0.60 7.93
C SER A 2 -24.73 0.75 8.53
N ASN A 3 -25.55 1.30 9.46
CA ASN A 3 -25.24 2.56 10.13
C ASN A 3 -24.08 2.43 11.12
N PHE A 4 -23.95 1.25 11.76
CA PHE A 4 -22.83 0.96 12.66
C PHE A 4 -21.51 0.91 11.87
N LEU A 5 -21.50 0.22 10.72
CA LEU A 5 -20.33 0.13 9.86
C LEU A 5 -19.96 1.49 9.29
N LYS A 6 -20.94 2.32 8.90
CA LYS A 6 -20.69 3.66 8.41
C LYS A 6 -20.10 4.57 9.47
N LYS A 7 -20.64 4.51 10.70
CA LYS A 7 -20.15 5.34 11.82
C LYS A 7 -18.74 4.95 12.27
N ASN A 8 -18.42 3.63 12.24
CA ASN A 8 -17.14 3.12 12.73
C ASN A 8 -16.09 2.95 11.64
N LYS A 9 -16.46 3.20 10.36
CA LYS A 9 -15.55 3.04 9.24
C LYS A 9 -14.29 3.88 9.40
N PHE A 10 -14.45 5.16 9.73
CA PHE A 10 -13.32 6.06 9.93
C PHE A 10 -12.47 5.64 11.12
N PHE A 11 -13.11 5.18 12.20
CA PHE A 11 -12.40 4.71 13.37
C PHE A 11 -11.56 3.47 13.06
N LEU A 12 -12.14 2.50 12.33
CA LEU A 12 -11.43 1.28 11.93
C LEU A 12 -10.25 1.59 11.03
N ILE A 13 -10.46 2.45 10.03
CA ILE A 13 -9.37 2.88 9.14
C ILE A 13 -8.27 3.56 9.94
N SER A 14 -8.62 4.40 10.91
CA SER A 14 -7.66 5.12 11.75
C SER A 14 -6.81 4.17 12.59
N ILE A 15 -7.40 3.09 13.12
CA ILE A 15 -6.66 2.08 13.89
C ILE A 15 -5.54 1.46 13.05
N GLY A 16 -5.81 1.18 11.77
CA GLY A 16 -4.79 0.66 10.87
C GLY A 16 -3.84 1.74 10.37
N ALA A 17 -4.34 2.96 10.14
CA ALA A 17 -3.55 4.04 9.55
C ALA A 17 -2.39 4.50 10.45
N VAL A 18 -2.60 4.56 11.77
CA VAL A 18 -1.55 5.01 12.69
C VAL A 18 -0.34 4.06 12.65
N PRO A 19 -0.49 2.73 12.83
CA PRO A 19 0.66 1.83 12.66
C PRO A 19 1.28 1.87 11.27
N GLY A 20 0.46 1.97 10.22
CA GLY A 20 0.97 2.05 8.85
C GLY A 20 1.87 3.26 8.64
N ALA A 21 1.44 4.43 9.13
CA ALA A 21 2.24 5.65 9.04
C ALA A 21 3.53 5.55 9.85
N LEU A 22 3.49 4.91 11.02
CA LEU A 22 4.68 4.69 11.84
C LEU A 22 5.69 3.78 11.15
N PHE A 23 5.23 2.69 10.53
CA PHE A 23 6.11 1.80 9.77
C PHE A 23 6.71 2.52 8.56
N ARG A 24 5.91 3.33 7.85
CA ARG A 24 6.42 4.11 6.73
C ARG A 24 7.54 5.05 7.19
N TRP A 25 7.35 5.71 8.32
CA TRP A 25 8.35 6.62 8.88
C TRP A 25 9.62 5.86 9.27
N GLN A 26 9.48 4.69 9.89
CA GLN A 26 10.62 3.86 10.32
C GLN A 26 11.42 3.31 9.14
N ILE A 27 10.74 2.80 8.11
CA ILE A 27 11.42 2.21 6.95
C ILE A 27 12.08 3.29 6.10
N ASP A 28 11.43 4.45 5.95
CA ASP A 28 11.94 5.64 5.27
C ASP A 28 12.48 5.36 3.85
N ASP A 29 11.85 4.45 3.13
CA ASP A 29 12.16 4.14 1.74
C ASP A 29 10.86 3.97 0.97
N VAL A 30 10.59 4.91 0.05
CA VAL A 30 9.32 4.95 -0.69
C VAL A 30 9.11 3.70 -1.52
N PHE A 31 10.17 3.20 -2.17
CA PHE A 31 10.07 2.01 -3.00
C PHE A 31 9.70 0.79 -2.17
N ILE A 32 10.38 0.58 -1.04
CA ILE A 32 10.15 -0.58 -0.17
C ILE A 32 8.76 -0.53 0.44
N VAL A 33 8.34 0.61 1.00
CA VAL A 33 7.01 0.70 1.64
C VAL A 33 5.89 0.49 0.63
N ASN A 34 6.05 0.99 -0.60
CA ASN A 34 5.04 0.83 -1.63
C ASN A 34 4.94 -0.63 -2.09
N ILE A 35 6.06 -1.33 -2.23
CA ILE A 35 6.05 -2.75 -2.62
C ILE A 35 5.47 -3.62 -1.51
N ILE A 36 5.90 -3.42 -0.27
CA ILE A 36 5.36 -4.17 0.87
C ILE A 36 3.86 -3.92 1.00
N GLY A 37 3.44 -2.66 0.90
CA GLY A 37 2.02 -2.31 0.98
C GLY A 37 1.19 -2.93 -0.13
N CYS A 38 1.71 -2.95 -1.36
CA CYS A 38 1.04 -3.59 -2.49
C CYS A 38 0.89 -5.09 -2.28
N PHE A 39 1.96 -5.76 -1.85
CA PHE A 39 1.91 -7.20 -1.57
C PHE A 39 0.88 -7.51 -0.49
N LEU A 40 0.92 -6.79 0.63
CA LEU A 40 -0.01 -7.00 1.73
C LEU A 40 -1.45 -6.71 1.32
N LEU A 41 -1.65 -5.68 0.50
CA LEU A 41 -2.99 -5.33 0.02
C LEU A 41 -3.57 -6.46 -0.85
N GLY A 42 -2.77 -7.00 -1.76
CA GLY A 42 -3.18 -8.13 -2.57
C GLY A 42 -3.52 -9.35 -1.72
N MET A 43 -2.72 -9.63 -0.69
CA MET A 43 -2.95 -10.73 0.22
C MET A 43 -4.23 -10.53 1.03
N ILE A 44 -4.42 -9.35 1.62
CA ILE A 44 -5.58 -9.03 2.44
C ILE A 44 -6.88 -9.09 1.62
N ASN A 45 -6.84 -8.63 0.38
CA ASN A 45 -8.00 -8.65 -0.49
C ASN A 45 -8.51 -10.08 -0.77
N SER A 46 -7.60 -11.05 -0.83
CA SER A 46 -7.94 -12.44 -1.14
C SER A 46 -8.23 -13.28 0.08
N LEU A 47 -7.91 -12.80 1.28
CA LEU A 47 -8.20 -13.55 2.50
C LEU A 47 -9.71 -13.50 2.82
N PRO A 48 -10.27 -14.62 3.33
CA PRO A 48 -11.69 -14.66 3.70
C PRO A 48 -11.92 -14.04 5.08
N ILE A 49 -11.55 -12.77 5.23
CA ILE A 49 -11.73 -12.02 6.46
C ILE A 49 -12.90 -11.04 6.31
N SER A 50 -13.46 -10.61 7.44
CA SER A 50 -14.59 -9.70 7.42
C SER A 50 -14.21 -8.32 6.86
N THR A 51 -15.23 -7.58 6.43
CA THR A 51 -15.05 -6.20 5.95
C THR A 51 -14.34 -5.33 6.99
N ARG A 52 -14.63 -5.57 8.26
CA ARG A 52 -14.01 -4.83 9.37
C ARG A 52 -12.48 -4.95 9.34
N TYR A 53 -11.96 -6.16 9.19
CA TYR A 53 -10.51 -6.39 9.13
C TYR A 53 -9.90 -5.86 7.84
N LYS A 54 -10.64 -5.93 6.73
CA LYS A 54 -10.16 -5.35 5.46
C LYS A 54 -10.03 -3.84 5.55
N LEU A 55 -10.91 -3.18 6.30
CA LEU A 55 -10.81 -1.73 6.52
C LEU A 55 -9.58 -1.38 7.36
N ILE A 56 -9.31 -2.16 8.41
CA ILE A 56 -8.18 -1.90 9.30
C ILE A 56 -6.85 -2.15 8.56
N PHE A 57 -6.68 -3.33 7.98
CA PHE A 57 -5.40 -3.74 7.41
C PHE A 57 -5.20 -3.29 5.96
N GLY A 58 -6.29 -3.25 5.17
CA GLY A 58 -6.20 -2.81 3.78
C GLY A 58 -6.22 -1.29 3.65
N PHE A 59 -7.36 -0.68 3.86
CA PHE A 59 -7.50 0.77 3.70
C PHE A 59 -6.71 1.55 4.75
N GLY A 60 -6.69 1.08 6.00
CA GLY A 60 -5.97 1.76 7.06
C GLY A 60 -4.46 1.54 6.98
N PHE A 61 -4.02 0.31 7.22
CA PHE A 61 -2.59 0.00 7.32
C PHE A 61 -1.88 0.14 5.98
N CYS A 62 -2.32 -0.58 4.95
CA CYS A 62 -1.67 -0.51 3.64
C CYS A 62 -1.82 0.86 3.01
N GLY A 63 -2.97 1.50 3.19
CA GLY A 63 -3.22 2.83 2.64
C GLY A 63 -2.30 3.90 3.22
N SER A 64 -1.94 3.81 4.50
CA SER A 64 -1.03 4.77 5.13
C SER A 64 0.43 4.37 5.03
N LEU A 65 0.70 3.08 4.86
CA LEU A 65 2.07 2.58 4.64
C LEU A 65 2.60 3.00 3.28
N THR A 66 1.77 2.93 2.23
CA THR A 66 2.14 3.33 0.87
C THR A 66 2.01 4.85 0.71
N THR A 67 2.77 5.42 -0.23
CA THR A 67 2.76 6.86 -0.42
C THR A 67 2.93 7.24 -1.89
N PHE A 68 1.89 7.85 -2.44
CA PHE A 68 1.93 8.46 -3.77
C PHE A 68 2.74 9.75 -3.75
N SER A 69 2.56 10.57 -2.71
CA SER A 69 3.25 11.86 -2.61
C SER A 69 4.77 11.69 -2.50
N GLY A 70 5.23 10.68 -1.75
CA GLY A 70 6.65 10.39 -1.64
C GLY A 70 7.25 9.96 -2.97
N TRP A 71 6.54 9.12 -3.71
CA TRP A 71 6.96 8.70 -5.04
C TRP A 71 6.99 9.87 -6.02
N SER A 72 5.94 10.69 -6.04
CA SER A 72 5.88 11.89 -6.90
C SER A 72 7.00 12.86 -6.60
N PHE A 73 7.34 13.04 -5.33
CA PHE A 73 8.43 13.92 -4.92
C PHE A 73 9.78 13.38 -5.41
N GLN A 74 10.00 12.07 -5.33
CA GLN A 74 11.22 11.46 -5.89
C GLN A 74 11.33 11.68 -7.39
N LEU A 75 10.23 11.53 -8.13
CA LEU A 75 10.21 11.79 -9.57
C LEU A 75 10.55 13.25 -9.87
N PHE A 76 9.98 14.16 -9.09
CA PHE A 76 10.29 15.59 -9.21
C PHE A 76 11.78 15.87 -9.00
N GLN A 77 12.37 15.23 -7.98
CA GLN A 77 13.80 15.39 -7.71
C GLN A 77 14.66 14.89 -8.88
N LEU A 78 14.28 13.77 -9.47
CA LEU A 78 15.04 13.22 -10.62
C LEU A 78 14.98 14.16 -11.82
N ILE A 79 13.82 14.71 -12.13
CA ILE A 79 13.69 15.70 -13.21
C ILE A 79 14.48 16.96 -12.91
N SER A 80 14.42 17.44 -11.67
CA SER A 80 15.14 18.65 -11.27
C SER A 80 16.64 18.52 -11.38
N LYS A 81 17.16 17.30 -11.22
CA LYS A 81 18.59 17.01 -11.36
C LYS A 81 18.99 16.68 -12.80
N GLY A 82 18.04 16.70 -13.74
CA GLY A 82 18.30 16.36 -15.14
C GLY A 82 18.46 14.87 -15.39
N LEU A 83 18.09 14.01 -14.46
CA LEU A 83 18.22 12.56 -14.58
C LEU A 83 16.99 11.97 -15.26
N TYR A 84 16.81 12.28 -16.54
CA TYR A 84 15.59 11.93 -17.28
C TYR A 84 15.41 10.43 -17.47
N LYS A 85 16.50 9.69 -17.71
CA LYS A 85 16.44 8.23 -17.85
C LYS A 85 15.92 7.58 -16.56
N LEU A 86 16.46 8.01 -15.42
CA LEU A 86 16.02 7.49 -14.12
C LEU A 86 14.58 7.88 -13.82
N PHE A 87 14.16 9.09 -14.24
CA PHE A 87 12.77 9.52 -14.09
C PHE A 87 11.83 8.56 -14.80
N PHE A 88 12.06 8.31 -16.10
CA PHE A 88 11.20 7.42 -16.87
C PHE A 88 11.24 5.99 -16.34
N LEU A 89 12.43 5.51 -16.00
CA LEU A 89 12.61 4.16 -15.49
C LEU A 89 11.84 3.97 -14.17
N ASN A 90 11.99 4.88 -13.23
CA ASN A 90 11.28 4.80 -11.95
C ASN A 90 9.76 4.94 -12.12
N SER A 91 9.32 5.80 -13.03
CA SER A 91 7.88 5.97 -13.28
C SER A 91 7.23 4.66 -13.73
N VAL A 92 7.88 3.95 -14.64
CA VAL A 92 7.34 2.70 -15.20
C VAL A 92 7.55 1.55 -14.23
N LEU A 93 8.76 1.40 -13.68
CA LEU A 93 9.10 0.28 -12.81
C LEU A 93 8.25 0.22 -11.55
N ILE A 94 8.02 1.35 -10.91
CA ILE A 94 7.24 1.36 -9.66
C ILE A 94 5.81 0.88 -9.91
N VAL A 95 5.20 1.30 -11.02
CA VAL A 95 3.85 0.87 -11.36
C VAL A 95 3.82 -0.63 -11.66
N LEU A 96 4.76 -1.11 -12.48
CA LEU A 96 4.82 -2.53 -12.84
C LEU A 96 5.13 -3.42 -11.63
N ILE A 97 6.13 -3.06 -10.84
CA ILE A 97 6.51 -3.85 -9.67
C ILE A 97 5.41 -3.84 -8.62
N GLY A 98 4.74 -2.69 -8.42
CA GLY A 98 3.60 -2.62 -7.51
C GLY A 98 2.46 -3.53 -7.96
N PHE A 99 2.15 -3.54 -9.24
CA PHE A 99 1.12 -4.42 -9.79
C PHE A 99 1.49 -5.90 -9.61
N PHE A 100 2.75 -6.27 -9.91
CA PHE A 100 3.22 -7.62 -9.67
C PHE A 100 3.17 -8.00 -8.19
N ALA A 101 3.51 -7.08 -7.30
CA ALA A 101 3.46 -7.32 -5.87
C ALA A 101 2.02 -7.63 -5.41
N ILE A 102 1.03 -6.89 -5.92
CA ILE A 102 -0.37 -7.16 -5.62
C ILE A 102 -0.77 -8.56 -6.10
N CYS A 103 -0.39 -8.91 -7.33
CA CYS A 103 -0.68 -10.23 -7.88
C CYS A 103 -0.04 -11.34 -7.08
N LEU A 104 1.21 -11.17 -6.66
CA LEU A 104 1.91 -12.15 -5.84
C LEU A 104 1.26 -12.31 -4.46
N GLY A 105 0.84 -11.21 -3.85
CA GLY A 105 0.13 -11.24 -2.58
C GLY A 105 -1.19 -11.99 -2.69
N ASP A 106 -1.93 -11.74 -3.77
CA ASP A 106 -3.19 -12.43 -4.06
C ASP A 106 -2.95 -13.94 -4.22
N LEU A 107 -1.97 -14.33 -5.02
CA LEU A 107 -1.65 -15.74 -5.23
C LEU A 107 -1.18 -16.41 -3.94
N PHE A 108 -0.35 -15.74 -3.16
CA PHE A 108 0.12 -16.27 -1.87
C PHE A 108 -1.03 -16.56 -0.92
N ALA A 109 -1.98 -15.61 -0.80
CA ALA A 109 -3.13 -15.78 0.06
C ALA A 109 -4.02 -16.94 -0.40
N ARG A 110 -4.22 -17.07 -1.71
CA ARG A 110 -5.02 -18.18 -2.26
C ARG A 110 -4.38 -19.53 -1.99
N LYS A 111 -3.06 -19.63 -2.06
CA LYS A 111 -2.35 -20.86 -1.74
C LYS A 111 -2.47 -21.24 -0.27
N VAL A 112 -2.43 -20.27 0.61
CA VAL A 112 -2.56 -20.50 2.06
C VAL A 112 -3.96 -20.96 2.42
N ILE A 113 -5.00 -20.43 1.73
CA ILE A 113 -6.40 -20.80 1.98
C ILE A 113 -6.71 -22.21 1.45
N ASN A 114 -6.13 -22.57 0.34
CA ASN A 114 -6.31 -23.89 -0.29
C ASN A 114 -5.27 -24.86 0.28
#